data_da1ef22a0713dd1261350cd5fd116934
#
_entry.id   da1ef22a0713dd1261350cd5fd116934
#
_cell.length_a   1.000
_cell.length_b   1.000
_cell.length_c   1.000
_cell.angle_alpha   90.00
_cell.angle_beta   90.00
_cell.angle_gamma   90.00
#
_symmetry.space_group_name_H-M   'P 1'
#
loop_
_entity.id
_entity.type
_entity.pdbx_description
1 polymer ?
#
loop_
_entity_poly.entity_id
_entity_poly.type
_entity_poly.pdbx_seq_one_letter_code
_entity_poly.pdbx_strand_id
1 'polypeptide(L)'
;FKKLFKNDIKFFACDISFNRLFLGSQLLEKKKLLNSSINIFCNDYFKLPFLDNSIDVIVTHHSIEPNKNNAKKIIHELYRVARKKLILQEPNYDIACKSGKKRMLNNNYVVDLSKILKKNGFRFEIIKSKFNHNDLNPASLYVIKKNTRMKKKCEFICNESKKNLSQVKNFYFSNETGTVYPILNNITIFNKNFIFIKESI
;
A
#
# COMPACT_ATOMS: atom_id res chain seq x y z
N PHE A 1 -4.05 9.08 -15.05
CA PHE A 1 -2.65 8.72 -14.73
C PHE A 1 -1.84 8.42 -15.99
N LYS A 2 -2.34 7.59 -16.93
CA LYS A 2 -1.60 7.23 -18.16
C LYS A 2 -1.20 8.42 -19.03
N LYS A 3 -1.98 9.52 -19.04
CA LYS A 3 -1.65 10.76 -19.78
C LYS A 3 -0.55 11.61 -19.14
N LEU A 4 -0.26 11.40 -17.85
CA LEU A 4 0.71 12.20 -17.08
C LEU A 4 2.09 11.56 -17.02
N PHE A 5 2.20 10.26 -17.29
CA PHE A 5 3.45 9.53 -17.18
C PHE A 5 3.83 8.94 -18.52
N LYS A 6 4.87 9.50 -19.12
CA LYS A 6 5.56 8.89 -20.26
C LYS A 6 6.16 7.56 -19.80
N ASN A 7 6.04 6.54 -20.64
CA ASN A 7 6.52 5.16 -20.59
C ASN A 7 7.51 4.77 -19.45
N ASP A 8 7.37 3.52 -18.96
CA ASP A 8 8.22 2.80 -17.98
C ASP A 8 7.87 2.96 -16.50
N ILE A 9 6.64 3.38 -16.15
CA ILE A 9 6.21 3.34 -14.75
C ILE A 9 5.52 2.01 -14.47
N LYS A 10 6.08 1.26 -13.52
CA LYS A 10 5.48 0.06 -12.95
C LYS A 10 4.60 0.44 -11.77
N PHE A 11 3.33 0.07 -11.82
CA PHE A 11 2.35 0.34 -10.78
C PHE A 11 2.08 -0.92 -9.96
N PHE A 12 1.89 -0.73 -8.65
CA PHE A 12 1.44 -1.77 -7.74
C PHE A 12 0.23 -1.25 -6.98
N ALA A 13 -0.90 -1.95 -7.10
CA ALA A 13 -2.11 -1.65 -6.36
C ALA A 13 -2.36 -2.72 -5.31
N CYS A 14 -2.55 -2.30 -4.05
CA CYS A 14 -2.73 -3.17 -2.91
C CYS A 14 -3.99 -2.80 -2.11
N ASP A 15 -4.75 -3.80 -1.74
CA ASP A 15 -5.79 -3.71 -0.71
C ASP A 15 -5.86 -5.05 0.03
N ILE A 16 -6.35 -5.07 1.26
CA ILE A 16 -6.60 -6.31 2.00
C ILE A 16 -7.85 -7.01 1.47
N SER A 17 -8.77 -6.29 0.85
CA SER A 17 -10.01 -6.82 0.28
C SER A 17 -9.83 -7.24 -1.17
N PHE A 18 -9.83 -8.54 -1.41
CA PHE A 18 -9.84 -9.10 -2.77
C PHE A 18 -11.00 -8.54 -3.61
N ASN A 19 -12.20 -8.43 -3.04
CA ASN A 19 -13.37 -7.94 -3.76
C ASN A 19 -13.20 -6.50 -4.26
N ARG A 20 -12.60 -5.60 -3.45
CA ARG A 20 -12.30 -4.23 -3.89
C ARG A 20 -11.31 -4.21 -5.03
N LEU A 21 -10.28 -5.03 -4.96
CA LEU A 21 -9.27 -5.15 -6.03
C LEU A 21 -9.91 -5.70 -7.31
N PHE A 22 -10.76 -6.72 -7.19
CA PHE A 22 -11.47 -7.32 -8.31
C PHE A 22 -12.36 -6.31 -9.02
N LEU A 23 -13.23 -5.60 -8.29
CA LEU A 23 -14.07 -4.53 -8.85
C LEU A 23 -13.25 -3.41 -9.46
N GLY A 24 -12.14 -3.03 -8.82
CA GLY A 24 -11.19 -2.04 -9.34
C GLY A 24 -10.53 -2.50 -10.64
N SER A 25 -10.13 -3.75 -10.75
CA SER A 25 -9.53 -4.32 -11.97
C SER A 25 -10.51 -4.33 -13.12
N GLN A 26 -11.77 -4.74 -12.90
CA GLN A 26 -12.83 -4.69 -13.91
C GLN A 26 -13.07 -3.25 -14.41
N LEU A 27 -13.06 -2.26 -13.52
CA LEU A 27 -13.19 -0.86 -13.89
C LEU A 27 -12.02 -0.39 -14.75
N LEU A 28 -10.79 -0.77 -14.41
CA LEU A 28 -9.59 -0.47 -15.21
C LEU A 28 -9.66 -1.12 -16.59
N GLU A 29 -10.11 -2.36 -16.66
CA GLU A 29 -10.30 -3.09 -17.90
C GLU A 29 -11.35 -2.42 -18.79
N LYS A 30 -12.54 -2.13 -18.25
CA LYS A 30 -13.62 -1.40 -18.95
C LYS A 30 -13.13 -0.06 -19.51
N LYS A 31 -12.24 0.62 -18.78
CA LYS A 31 -11.64 1.90 -19.23
C LYS A 31 -10.41 1.72 -20.13
N LYS A 32 -10.05 0.49 -20.50
CA LYS A 32 -8.84 0.14 -21.29
C LYS A 32 -7.54 0.71 -20.68
N LEU A 33 -7.48 0.76 -19.34
CA LEU A 33 -6.32 1.23 -18.58
C LEU A 33 -5.48 0.10 -18.02
N LEU A 34 -6.05 -1.11 -17.89
CA LEU A 34 -5.34 -2.29 -17.40
C LEU A 34 -4.32 -2.74 -18.46
N ASN A 35 -3.06 -2.90 -18.06
CA ASN A 35 -1.97 -3.36 -18.90
C ASN A 35 -0.88 -4.03 -18.06
N SER A 36 0.15 -4.56 -18.70
CA SER A 36 1.27 -5.29 -18.06
C SER A 36 2.11 -4.47 -17.07
N SER A 37 1.99 -3.14 -17.07
CA SER A 37 2.68 -2.30 -16.09
C SER A 37 1.94 -2.18 -14.75
N ILE A 38 0.68 -2.67 -14.66
CA ILE A 38 -0.13 -2.62 -13.45
C ILE A 38 -0.16 -4.00 -12.81
N ASN A 39 0.38 -4.10 -11.62
CA ASN A 39 0.39 -5.31 -10.79
C ASN A 39 -0.59 -5.10 -9.64
N ILE A 40 -1.60 -5.97 -9.54
CA ILE A 40 -2.62 -5.90 -8.49
C ILE A 40 -2.36 -7.04 -7.52
N PHE A 41 -2.36 -6.76 -6.22
CA PHE A 41 -2.13 -7.79 -5.22
C PHE A 41 -2.92 -7.57 -3.93
N CYS A 42 -3.40 -8.65 -3.36
CA CYS A 42 -4.13 -8.69 -2.09
C CYS A 42 -3.13 -8.96 -0.97
N ASN A 43 -2.98 -8.00 -0.06
CA ASN A 43 -2.10 -8.13 1.10
C ASN A 43 -2.52 -7.16 2.21
N ASP A 44 -2.13 -7.45 3.45
CA ASP A 44 -2.12 -6.45 4.51
C ASP A 44 -0.86 -5.56 4.44
N TYR A 45 -0.84 -4.47 5.23
CA TYR A 45 0.30 -3.55 5.25
C TYR A 45 1.35 -3.90 6.32
N PHE A 46 1.21 -5.04 7.01
CA PHE A 46 2.15 -5.39 8.07
C PHE A 46 3.45 -5.98 7.56
N LYS A 47 3.41 -6.57 6.37
CA LYS A 47 4.59 -7.18 5.73
C LYS A 47 4.41 -7.20 4.22
N LEU A 48 4.83 -6.12 3.56
CA LEU A 48 4.74 -6.01 2.10
C LEU A 48 5.76 -6.91 1.39
N PRO A 49 5.39 -7.56 0.28
CA PRO A 49 6.24 -8.49 -0.46
C PRO A 49 7.28 -7.74 -1.33
N PHE A 50 8.01 -6.81 -0.73
CA PHE A 50 9.01 -5.99 -1.40
C PHE A 50 10.25 -5.80 -0.55
N LEU A 51 11.41 -5.71 -1.20
CA LEU A 51 12.66 -5.32 -0.55
C LEU A 51 12.62 -3.87 -0.06
N ASP A 52 13.48 -3.55 0.90
CA ASP A 52 13.68 -2.19 1.37
C ASP A 52 14.07 -1.28 0.21
N ASN A 53 13.52 -0.07 0.15
CA ASN A 53 13.86 0.94 -0.85
C ASN A 53 13.66 0.49 -2.31
N SER A 54 12.65 -0.34 -2.58
CA SER A 54 12.39 -0.88 -3.91
C SER A 54 11.30 -0.11 -4.69
N ILE A 55 10.39 0.57 -4.01
CA ILE A 55 9.31 1.37 -4.61
C ILE A 55 9.63 2.86 -4.52
N ASP A 56 9.69 3.56 -5.64
CA ASP A 56 10.05 4.98 -5.66
C ASP A 56 9.09 5.86 -4.86
N VAL A 57 7.80 5.67 -5.08
CA VAL A 57 6.74 6.44 -4.42
C VAL A 57 5.64 5.51 -3.96
N ILE A 58 5.30 5.58 -2.69
CA ILE A 58 4.14 4.89 -2.12
C ILE A 58 3.09 5.95 -1.78
N VAL A 59 1.84 5.69 -2.15
CA VAL A 59 0.68 6.53 -1.83
C VAL A 59 -0.36 5.68 -1.12
N THR A 60 -0.84 6.14 0.04
CA THR A 60 -2.03 5.57 0.69
C THR A 60 -3.24 6.47 0.47
N HIS A 61 -4.43 5.90 0.55
CA HIS A 61 -5.68 6.63 0.49
C HIS A 61 -6.67 6.03 1.48
N HIS A 62 -6.90 6.70 2.61
CA HIS A 62 -7.80 6.25 3.67
C HIS A 62 -7.52 4.80 4.16
N SER A 63 -6.25 4.42 4.16
CA SER A 63 -5.83 3.04 4.45
C SER A 63 -5.29 2.87 5.86
N ILE A 64 -4.78 3.95 6.46
CA ILE A 64 -4.22 3.94 7.82
C ILE A 64 -5.30 4.25 8.85
N GLU A 65 -6.29 5.08 8.49
CA GLU A 65 -7.32 5.56 9.41
C GLU A 65 -8.00 4.48 10.25
N PRO A 66 -8.35 3.27 9.72
CA PRO A 66 -9.03 2.24 10.51
C PRO A 66 -8.08 1.41 11.39
N ASN A 67 -6.78 1.72 11.38
CA ASN A 67 -5.73 0.92 12.02
C ASN A 67 -5.06 1.62 13.21
N LYS A 68 -5.85 2.27 14.09
CA LYS A 68 -5.34 3.12 15.18
C LYS A 68 -4.18 2.50 15.97
N ASN A 69 -4.36 1.29 16.45
CA ASN A 69 -3.36 0.62 17.29
C ASN A 69 -2.12 0.14 16.50
N ASN A 70 -2.22 0.05 15.19
CA ASN A 70 -1.19 -0.47 14.29
C ASN A 70 -0.60 0.60 13.36
N ALA A 71 -1.09 1.83 13.40
CA ALA A 71 -0.68 2.91 12.49
C ALA A 71 0.84 3.08 12.44
N LYS A 72 1.51 3.07 13.60
CA LYS A 72 2.98 3.13 13.68
C LYS A 72 3.64 2.00 12.88
N LYS A 73 3.21 0.75 13.09
CA LYS A 73 3.79 -0.43 12.44
C LYS A 73 3.61 -0.38 10.93
N ILE A 74 2.41 0.01 10.47
CA ILE A 74 2.09 0.17 9.05
C ILE A 74 2.96 1.26 8.41
N ILE A 75 3.08 2.43 9.05
CA ILE A 75 3.90 3.54 8.54
C ILE A 75 5.37 3.12 8.40
N HIS A 76 5.93 2.41 9.38
CA HIS A 76 7.30 1.91 9.31
C HIS A 76 7.48 0.93 8.15
N GLU A 77 6.52 0.03 7.91
CA GLU A 77 6.59 -0.92 6.80
C GLU A 77 6.51 -0.22 5.44
N LEU A 78 5.57 0.71 5.28
CA LEU A 78 5.47 1.53 4.07
C LEU A 78 6.75 2.34 3.84
N TYR A 79 7.32 2.92 4.90
CA TYR A 79 8.57 3.67 4.82
C TYR A 79 9.77 2.77 4.51
N ARG A 80 9.81 1.54 5.03
CA ARG A 80 10.84 0.55 4.70
C ARG A 80 10.91 0.32 3.19
N VAL A 81 9.76 0.12 2.55
CA VAL A 81 9.65 -0.20 1.12
C VAL A 81 9.85 1.04 0.24
N ALA A 82 9.39 2.22 0.69
CA ALA A 82 9.53 3.46 -0.05
C ALA A 82 11.01 3.85 -0.23
N ARG A 83 11.39 4.31 -1.43
CA ARG A 83 12.74 4.76 -1.77
C ARG A 83 12.90 6.28 -1.77
N LYS A 84 11.93 6.99 -2.35
CA LYS A 84 12.00 8.46 -2.51
C LYS A 84 10.94 9.19 -1.70
N LYS A 85 9.70 8.72 -1.74
CA LYS A 85 8.56 9.39 -1.08
C LYS A 85 7.56 8.39 -0.54
N LEU A 86 7.02 8.71 0.62
CA LEU A 86 5.81 8.14 1.17
C LEU A 86 4.79 9.26 1.31
N ILE A 87 3.64 9.11 0.67
CA ILE A 87 2.54 10.09 0.67
C ILE A 87 1.34 9.41 1.31
N LEU A 88 0.94 9.90 2.49
CA LEU A 88 -0.21 9.39 3.21
C LEU A 88 -1.38 10.36 3.00
N GLN A 89 -2.37 9.97 2.19
CA GLN A 89 -3.62 10.71 2.04
C GLN A 89 -4.64 10.14 3.03
N GLU A 90 -4.67 10.75 4.20
CA GLU A 90 -5.44 10.24 5.34
C GLU A 90 -6.28 11.35 5.97
N PRO A 91 -7.36 11.02 6.69
CA PRO A 91 -8.16 12.00 7.40
C PRO A 91 -7.34 12.84 8.36
N ASN A 92 -7.64 14.12 8.39
CA ASN A 92 -7.00 15.06 9.29
C ASN A 92 -8.00 15.56 10.33
N TYR A 93 -7.88 15.04 11.55
CA TYR A 93 -8.74 15.36 12.67
C TYR A 93 -8.73 16.86 13.02
N ASP A 94 -7.58 17.54 12.87
CA ASP A 94 -7.42 18.93 13.31
C ASP A 94 -8.30 19.89 12.52
N ILE A 95 -8.54 19.59 11.22
CA ILE A 95 -9.36 20.42 10.33
C ILE A 95 -10.81 19.92 10.16
N ALA A 96 -11.18 18.81 10.80
CA ALA A 96 -12.53 18.29 10.75
C ALA A 96 -13.51 19.13 11.58
N CYS A 97 -14.76 19.24 11.12
CA CYS A 97 -15.85 19.85 11.88
C CYS A 97 -16.19 19.03 13.14
N LYS A 98 -16.99 19.58 14.07
CA LYS A 98 -17.35 18.90 15.32
C LYS A 98 -17.96 17.51 15.10
N SER A 99 -18.89 17.37 14.16
CA SER A 99 -19.52 16.08 13.80
C SER A 99 -18.52 15.12 13.19
N GLY A 100 -17.61 15.59 12.34
CA GLY A 100 -16.50 14.82 11.77
C GLY A 100 -15.56 14.28 12.84
N LYS A 101 -15.14 15.12 13.79
CA LYS A 101 -14.32 14.72 14.94
C LYS A 101 -14.99 13.62 15.76
N LYS A 102 -16.29 13.81 16.09
CA LYS A 102 -17.08 12.79 16.82
C LYS A 102 -17.14 11.47 16.05
N ARG A 103 -17.39 11.53 14.73
CA ARG A 103 -17.42 10.34 13.86
C ARG A 103 -16.07 9.61 13.86
N MET A 104 -14.96 10.33 13.72
CA MET A 104 -13.63 9.72 13.70
C MET A 104 -13.30 9.01 15.01
N LEU A 105 -13.69 9.61 16.15
CA LEU A 105 -13.53 9.00 17.48
C LEU A 105 -14.42 7.75 17.65
N ASN A 106 -15.70 7.84 17.27
CA ASN A 106 -16.66 6.72 17.38
C ASN A 106 -16.23 5.52 16.52
N ASN A 107 -15.65 5.78 15.35
CA ASN A 107 -15.14 4.75 14.46
C ASN A 107 -13.74 4.24 14.85
N ASN A 108 -13.18 4.73 15.95
CA ASN A 108 -11.83 4.40 16.40
C ASN A 108 -10.75 4.64 15.34
N TYR A 109 -10.89 5.72 14.56
CA TYR A 109 -9.93 6.10 13.54
C TYR A 109 -8.65 6.70 14.14
N VAL A 110 -7.59 6.72 13.35
CA VAL A 110 -6.35 7.43 13.69
C VAL A 110 -6.62 8.93 13.67
N VAL A 111 -6.58 9.59 14.83
CA VAL A 111 -6.83 11.04 14.97
C VAL A 111 -5.55 11.85 15.21
N ASP A 112 -4.44 11.19 15.47
CA ASP A 112 -3.18 11.81 15.86
C ASP A 112 -2.01 11.46 14.95
N LEU A 113 -2.27 11.28 13.64
CA LEU A 113 -1.27 10.86 12.66
C LEU A 113 -0.02 11.75 12.67
N SER A 114 -0.18 13.08 12.78
CA SER A 114 0.94 14.03 12.92
C SER A 114 1.81 13.75 14.14
N LYS A 115 1.18 13.40 15.28
CA LYS A 115 1.91 13.07 16.51
C LYS A 115 2.66 11.74 16.37
N ILE A 116 2.00 10.75 15.75
CA ILE A 116 2.64 9.45 15.46
C ILE A 116 3.88 9.65 14.60
N LEU A 117 3.78 10.42 13.52
CA LEU A 117 4.90 10.71 12.63
C LEU A 117 6.04 11.42 13.36
N LYS A 118 5.75 12.49 14.13
CA LYS A 118 6.76 13.23 14.89
C LYS A 118 7.46 12.36 15.93
N LYS A 119 6.71 11.59 16.74
CA LYS A 119 7.26 10.70 17.77
C LYS A 119 8.18 9.61 17.21
N ASN A 120 7.99 9.23 15.94
CA ASN A 120 8.81 8.25 15.25
C ASN A 120 9.93 8.86 14.38
N GLY A 121 10.21 10.16 14.55
CA GLY A 121 11.32 10.84 13.89
C GLY A 121 11.12 11.14 12.40
N PHE A 122 9.90 11.00 11.88
CA PHE A 122 9.62 11.33 10.49
C PHE A 122 9.55 12.85 10.29
N ARG A 123 10.29 13.36 9.31
CA ARG A 123 10.14 14.71 8.79
C ARG A 123 9.11 14.68 7.66
N PHE A 124 8.07 15.49 7.75
CA PHE A 124 6.97 15.51 6.78
C PHE A 124 6.40 16.91 6.58
N GLU A 125 5.80 17.12 5.43
CA GLU A 125 5.00 18.29 5.06
C GLU A 125 3.52 17.90 5.05
N ILE A 126 2.62 18.80 5.47
CA ILE A 126 1.17 18.61 5.37
C ILE A 126 0.65 19.53 4.28
N ILE A 127 -0.01 18.92 3.28
CA ILE A 127 -0.64 19.65 2.18
C ILE A 127 -2.15 19.39 2.25
N LYS A 128 -2.96 20.43 2.26
CA LYS A 128 -4.42 20.28 2.16
C LYS A 128 -4.78 19.58 0.85
N SER A 129 -5.57 18.53 0.94
CA SER A 129 -6.08 17.86 -0.26
C SER A 129 -7.14 18.75 -0.93
N LYS A 130 -6.91 19.14 -2.18
CA LYS A 130 -7.89 19.87 -2.98
C LYS A 130 -9.05 18.99 -3.49
N PHE A 131 -8.92 17.67 -3.35
CA PHE A 131 -9.86 16.69 -3.92
C PHE A 131 -10.86 16.12 -2.91
N ASN A 132 -10.75 16.52 -1.64
CA ASN A 132 -11.66 16.01 -0.61
C ASN A 132 -12.55 17.15 -0.09
N HIS A 133 -13.81 17.14 -0.52
CA HIS A 133 -14.84 18.09 -0.10
C HIS A 133 -15.75 17.52 1.01
N ASN A 134 -15.33 16.45 1.69
CA ASN A 134 -16.12 15.85 2.76
C ASN A 134 -15.71 16.43 4.12
N ASP A 135 -16.47 17.38 4.63
CA ASP A 135 -16.24 18.05 5.91
C ASP A 135 -16.30 17.09 7.11
N LEU A 136 -16.99 15.95 6.97
CA LEU A 136 -17.04 14.90 7.98
C LEU A 136 -15.78 14.03 8.03
N ASN A 137 -14.99 14.05 6.95
CA ASN A 137 -13.75 13.25 6.85
C ASN A 137 -12.71 13.98 5.97
N PRO A 138 -12.34 15.22 6.31
CA PRO A 138 -11.40 15.98 5.49
C PRO A 138 -10.02 15.33 5.52
N ALA A 139 -9.43 15.10 4.36
CA ALA A 139 -8.11 14.51 4.25
C ALA A 139 -7.02 15.54 3.99
N SER A 140 -5.83 15.23 4.45
CA SER A 140 -4.58 15.92 4.10
C SER A 140 -3.57 14.94 3.51
N LEU A 141 -2.60 15.46 2.77
CA LEU A 141 -1.46 14.70 2.29
C LEU A 141 -0.30 14.92 3.26
N TYR A 142 0.15 13.86 3.90
CA TYR A 142 1.36 13.85 4.72
C TYR A 142 2.51 13.33 3.84
N VAL A 143 3.39 14.22 3.43
CA VAL A 143 4.47 13.90 2.47
C VAL A 143 5.78 13.70 3.23
N ILE A 144 6.27 12.48 3.26
CA ILE A 144 7.54 12.09 3.87
C ILE A 144 8.55 11.88 2.74
N LYS A 145 9.61 12.68 2.72
CA LYS A 145 10.73 12.54 1.76
C LYS A 145 11.76 11.56 2.32
N LYS A 146 12.26 10.70 1.45
CA LYS A 146 13.31 9.73 1.78
C LYS A 146 14.40 9.79 0.71
N ASN A 147 15.58 10.28 1.08
CA ASN A 147 16.71 10.42 0.16
C ASN A 147 17.61 9.18 0.22
N THR A 148 17.17 8.09 -0.39
CA THR A 148 17.97 6.88 -0.48
C THR A 148 18.56 6.74 -1.89
N ARG A 149 19.89 6.66 -1.99
CA ARG A 149 20.60 6.44 -3.26
C ARG A 149 20.49 4.98 -3.73
N MET A 150 20.35 4.03 -2.82
CA MET A 150 20.24 2.60 -3.13
C MET A 150 18.90 2.30 -3.81
N LYS A 151 18.95 1.81 -5.04
CA LYS A 151 17.79 1.30 -5.77
C LYS A 151 17.87 -0.21 -5.80
N LYS A 152 16.89 -0.87 -5.18
CA LYS A 152 16.68 -2.31 -5.33
C LYS A 152 15.66 -2.59 -6.42
N LYS A 153 15.71 -3.78 -6.98
CA LYS A 153 14.76 -4.21 -8.02
C LYS A 153 13.34 -4.23 -7.45
N CYS A 154 12.40 -3.68 -8.22
CA CYS A 154 11.00 -3.62 -7.82
C CYS A 154 10.26 -4.86 -8.33
N GLU A 155 10.32 -5.94 -7.55
CA GLU A 155 9.72 -7.23 -7.82
C GLU A 155 9.12 -7.80 -6.53
N PHE A 156 8.17 -8.73 -6.68
CA PHE A 156 7.65 -9.47 -5.54
C PHE A 156 8.71 -10.41 -4.97
N ILE A 157 8.78 -10.45 -3.66
CA ILE A 157 9.66 -11.34 -2.91
C ILE A 157 8.88 -12.25 -1.97
N CYS A 158 9.45 -13.38 -1.65
CA CYS A 158 9.03 -14.17 -0.50
C CYS A 158 9.32 -13.39 0.79
N ASN A 159 8.32 -13.26 1.64
CA ASN A 159 8.45 -12.52 2.89
C ASN A 159 9.38 -13.20 3.92
N GLU A 160 9.60 -14.49 3.78
CA GLU A 160 10.45 -15.29 4.67
C GLU A 160 11.90 -15.31 4.21
N SER A 161 12.15 -15.82 3.01
CA SER A 161 13.51 -15.92 2.44
C SER A 161 14.10 -14.59 1.96
N LYS A 162 13.25 -13.56 1.72
CA LYS A 162 13.65 -12.27 1.12
C LYS A 162 14.21 -12.39 -0.30
N LYS A 163 14.00 -13.54 -0.94
CA LYS A 163 14.38 -13.78 -2.34
C LYS A 163 13.24 -13.49 -3.30
N ASN A 164 13.57 -13.20 -4.55
CA ASN A 164 12.58 -12.96 -5.59
C ASN A 164 11.73 -14.21 -5.80
N LEU A 165 10.47 -13.99 -6.11
CA LEU A 165 9.55 -15.06 -6.48
C LEU A 165 9.66 -15.38 -7.96
N SER A 166 9.54 -16.67 -8.31
CA SER A 166 9.38 -17.15 -9.67
C SER A 166 7.89 -17.17 -10.02
N GLN A 167 7.50 -16.68 -11.19
CA GLN A 167 6.12 -16.76 -11.67
C GLN A 167 5.94 -17.99 -12.55
N VAL A 168 4.94 -18.81 -12.23
CA VAL A 168 4.58 -20.00 -12.99
C VAL A 168 3.07 -19.96 -13.24
N LYS A 169 2.66 -19.72 -14.50
CA LYS A 169 1.24 -19.62 -14.87
C LYS A 169 0.44 -18.74 -13.88
N ASN A 170 -0.41 -19.35 -13.06
CA ASN A 170 -1.36 -18.67 -12.17
C ASN A 170 -0.88 -18.59 -10.72
N PHE A 171 0.41 -18.62 -10.46
CA PHE A 171 0.96 -18.42 -9.11
C PHE A 171 2.39 -17.89 -9.13
N TYR A 172 2.79 -17.26 -8.04
CA TYR A 172 4.17 -17.03 -7.69
C TYR A 172 4.66 -18.12 -6.73
N PHE A 173 5.93 -18.44 -6.81
CA PHE A 173 6.54 -19.52 -6.05
C PHE A 173 7.89 -19.11 -5.48
N SER A 174 8.15 -19.48 -4.22
CA SER A 174 9.45 -19.34 -3.57
C SER A 174 10.23 -20.66 -3.65
N ASN A 175 11.34 -20.66 -4.38
CA ASN A 175 12.20 -21.85 -4.51
C ASN A 175 12.82 -22.25 -3.15
N GLU A 176 13.05 -21.28 -2.25
CA GLU A 176 13.70 -21.53 -0.97
C GLU A 176 12.77 -22.06 0.11
N THR A 177 11.48 -21.65 0.07
CA THR A 177 10.54 -22.02 1.15
C THR A 177 9.42 -22.93 0.69
N GLY A 178 9.32 -23.19 -0.63
CA GLY A 178 8.18 -23.93 -1.19
C GLY A 178 6.85 -23.18 -1.16
N THR A 179 6.85 -21.92 -0.71
CA THR A 179 5.62 -21.13 -0.55
C THR A 179 5.02 -20.75 -1.89
N VAL A 180 3.73 -20.98 -2.07
CA VAL A 180 2.95 -20.68 -3.26
C VAL A 180 1.98 -19.54 -2.99
N TYR A 181 1.97 -18.53 -3.86
CA TYR A 181 1.09 -17.36 -3.82
C TYR A 181 0.19 -17.38 -5.05
N PRO A 182 -1.10 -17.71 -4.92
CA PRO A 182 -1.99 -17.87 -6.07
C PRO A 182 -2.27 -16.52 -6.76
N ILE A 183 -2.55 -16.61 -8.07
CA ILE A 183 -3.02 -15.47 -8.88
C ILE A 183 -4.45 -15.81 -9.32
N LEU A 184 -5.43 -15.05 -8.82
CA LEU A 184 -6.84 -15.17 -9.21
C LEU A 184 -7.27 -13.89 -9.92
N ASN A 185 -7.83 -14.00 -11.11
CA ASN A 185 -8.28 -12.85 -11.92
C ASN A 185 -7.20 -11.75 -12.04
N ASN A 186 -5.95 -12.14 -12.32
CA ASN A 186 -4.78 -11.27 -12.39
C ASN A 186 -4.44 -10.55 -11.07
N ILE A 187 -4.96 -11.00 -9.94
CA ILE A 187 -4.67 -10.48 -8.60
C ILE A 187 -3.83 -11.50 -7.84
N THR A 188 -2.60 -11.12 -7.48
CA THR A 188 -1.71 -11.98 -6.68
C THR A 188 -2.14 -11.93 -5.22
N ILE A 189 -2.22 -13.08 -4.55
CA ILE A 189 -2.68 -13.16 -3.16
C ILE A 189 -1.50 -13.46 -2.24
N PHE A 190 -1.16 -12.49 -1.38
CA PHE A 190 -0.11 -12.61 -0.35
C PHE A 190 -0.67 -12.79 1.05
N ASN A 191 -2.00 -12.81 1.20
CA ASN A 191 -2.62 -13.03 2.50
C ASN A 191 -2.32 -14.45 2.99
N LYS A 192 -1.79 -14.57 4.22
CA LYS A 192 -1.36 -15.84 4.83
C LYS A 192 -2.43 -16.93 4.83
N ASN A 193 -3.70 -16.57 4.92
CA ASN A 193 -4.82 -17.52 4.92
C ASN A 193 -5.04 -18.22 3.56
N PHE A 194 -4.37 -17.78 2.51
CA PHE A 194 -4.51 -18.30 1.14
C PHE A 194 -3.16 -18.72 0.53
N ILE A 195 -2.15 -18.89 1.37
CA ILE A 195 -0.81 -19.33 0.95
C ILE A 195 -0.73 -20.85 1.15
N PHE A 196 -0.25 -21.55 0.13
CA PHE A 196 0.03 -22.98 0.19
C PHE A 196 1.54 -23.20 0.33
N ILE A 197 1.92 -24.15 1.17
CA ILE A 197 3.31 -24.64 1.26
C ILE A 197 3.33 -25.98 0.57
N LYS A 198 4.23 -26.16 -0.40
CA LYS A 198 4.47 -27.46 -1.02
C LYS A 198 5.13 -28.34 0.04
N GLU A 199 4.44 -29.40 0.48
CA GLU A 199 5.08 -30.44 1.25
C GLU A 199 6.13 -31.13 0.37
N SER A 200 7.34 -31.29 0.90
CA SER A 200 8.37 -32.09 0.24
C SER A 200 7.88 -33.55 0.19
N ILE A 201 7.63 -34.03 -1.03
CA ILE A 201 7.43 -35.45 -1.30
C ILE A 201 8.78 -36.15 -1.19
#